data_086d28fb0b13de9c20a2510996aa2f25
#
_entry.id   086d28fb0b13de9c20a2510996aa2f25
#
_cell.length_a   1.000
_cell.length_b   1.000
_cell.length_c   1.000
_cell.angle_alpha   90.00
_cell.angle_beta   90.00
_cell.angle_gamma   90.00
#
_symmetry.space_group_name_H-M   'P 1'
#
loop_
_entity.id
_entity.type
_entity.pdbx_description
1 polymer ?
#
loop_
_entity_poly.entity_id
_entity_poly.type
_entity_poly.pdbx_seq_one_letter_code
_entity_poly.pdbx_strand_id
1 'polypeptide(L)'
;KLFRFGGEHNHFIEGEDKEVKVIEVDGIKIALLICFELRFKNLWAQIEGADIVAVPSWWGGLRTEHFKSLTQTLAIMNQCYVIASDSLNDDCSKMSGIVNPKGEVTRNGDRELLEIP
;
A
#
# COMPACT_ATOMS: atom_id res chain seq x y z
N LYS A 1 9.97 2.71 7.29
CA LYS A 1 9.43 1.34 7.15
C LYS A 1 9.61 0.59 8.46
N LEU A 2 8.56 -0.07 8.93
CA LEU A 2 8.55 -0.79 10.21
C LEU A 2 9.07 -2.23 10.09
N PHE A 3 8.85 -2.86 8.93
CA PHE A 3 9.27 -4.24 8.66
C PHE A 3 10.03 -4.31 7.36
N ARG A 4 11.27 -4.77 7.46
CA ARG A 4 12.17 -4.95 6.31
C ARG A 4 11.94 -6.31 5.66
N PHE A 5 12.12 -6.38 4.35
CA PHE A 5 11.97 -7.60 3.56
C PHE A 5 13.26 -7.94 2.80
N GLY A 6 13.57 -9.23 2.69
CA GLY A 6 14.75 -9.69 1.95
C GLY A 6 16.05 -9.12 2.52
N GLY A 7 16.90 -8.58 1.65
CA GLY A 7 18.19 -8.00 2.01
C GLY A 7 18.14 -6.54 2.50
N GLU A 8 16.97 -5.95 2.71
CA GLU A 8 16.82 -4.54 3.10
C GLU A 8 17.58 -4.20 4.39
N HIS A 9 17.78 -5.16 5.29
CA HIS A 9 18.56 -4.97 6.53
C HIS A 9 20.03 -4.60 6.29
N ASN A 10 20.55 -4.84 5.09
CA ASN A 10 21.92 -4.47 4.72
C ASN A 10 22.03 -2.99 4.33
N HIS A 11 20.91 -2.32 4.05
CA HIS A 11 20.86 -0.97 3.48
C HIS A 11 20.02 0.02 4.30
N PHE A 12 19.06 -0.47 5.06
CA PHE A 12 18.09 0.36 5.78
C PHE A 12 17.94 -0.05 7.24
N ILE A 13 17.77 0.95 8.08
CA ILE A 13 17.37 0.77 9.48
C ILE A 13 15.84 0.80 9.53
N GLU A 14 15.24 -0.12 10.28
CA GLU A 14 13.81 -0.09 10.52
C GLU A 14 13.42 1.06 11.45
N GLY A 15 12.16 1.51 11.35
CA GLY A 15 11.62 2.53 12.24
C GLY A 15 11.61 2.05 13.70
N GLU A 16 11.89 2.97 14.62
CA GLU A 16 11.91 2.69 16.06
C GLU A 16 10.49 2.47 16.60
N ASP A 17 9.58 3.35 16.21
CA ASP A 17 8.15 3.20 16.47
C ASP A 17 7.56 2.07 15.62
N LYS A 18 7.00 1.07 16.26
CA LYS A 18 6.28 -0.01 15.57
C LYS A 18 4.80 0.34 15.32
N GLU A 19 4.50 1.60 15.28
CA GLU A 19 3.15 2.13 15.07
C GLU A 19 3.05 2.89 13.75
N VAL A 20 1.99 2.61 13.02
CA VAL A 20 1.62 3.40 11.84
C VAL A 20 0.86 4.64 12.32
N LYS A 21 1.32 5.81 11.88
CA LYS A 21 0.65 7.07 12.20
C LYS A 21 -0.35 7.43 11.10
N VAL A 22 -1.54 7.80 11.54
CA VAL A 22 -2.54 8.45 10.69
C VAL A 22 -2.33 9.96 10.81
N ILE A 23 -2.15 10.62 9.67
CA ILE A 23 -2.06 12.07 9.58
C ILE A 23 -3.35 12.63 8.99
N GLU A 24 -3.71 13.84 9.36
CA GLU A 24 -4.88 14.54 8.81
C GLU A 24 -4.41 15.73 7.97
N VAL A 25 -4.88 15.78 6.72
CA VAL A 25 -4.63 16.87 5.78
C VAL A 25 -5.97 17.33 5.22
N ASP A 26 -6.32 18.58 5.48
CA ASP A 26 -7.59 19.18 5.04
C ASP A 26 -8.84 18.35 5.39
N GLY A 27 -8.83 17.75 6.59
CA GLY A 27 -9.92 16.91 7.08
C GLY A 27 -9.92 15.47 6.55
N ILE A 28 -8.94 15.08 5.73
CA ILE A 28 -8.78 13.74 5.20
C ILE A 28 -7.72 13.00 6.01
N LYS A 29 -8.06 11.82 6.52
CA LYS A 29 -7.16 10.96 7.29
C LYS A 29 -6.37 10.04 6.35
N ILE A 30 -5.05 10.17 6.38
CA ILE A 30 -4.13 9.45 5.50
C ILE A 30 -3.18 8.59 6.33
N ALA A 31 -3.04 7.33 5.95
CA ALA A 31 -2.04 6.42 6.49
C ALA A 31 -1.07 5.95 5.40
N LEU A 32 0.11 5.51 5.81
CA LEU A 32 1.16 5.02 4.92
C LEU A 32 1.60 3.63 5.36
N LEU A 33 1.51 2.65 4.45
CA LEU A 33 2.07 1.31 4.60
C LEU A 33 3.09 1.07 3.48
N ILE A 34 4.31 0.70 3.83
CA ILE A 34 5.39 0.60 2.85
C ILE A 34 5.61 -0.86 2.44
N CYS A 35 5.24 -1.20 1.21
CA CYS A 35 5.56 -2.46 0.55
C CYS A 35 5.16 -3.70 1.40
N PHE A 36 6.13 -4.39 1.98
CA PHE A 36 5.92 -5.60 2.78
C PHE A 36 4.98 -5.41 3.99
N GLU A 37 4.84 -4.19 4.50
CA GLU A 37 3.91 -3.85 5.59
C GLU A 37 2.46 -4.13 5.23
N LEU A 38 2.11 -4.13 3.95
CA LEU A 38 0.80 -4.52 3.45
C LEU A 38 0.33 -5.90 3.97
N ARG A 39 1.25 -6.79 4.32
CA ARG A 39 0.95 -8.15 4.78
C ARG A 39 0.66 -8.27 6.28
N PHE A 40 0.84 -7.21 7.05
CA PHE A 40 0.72 -7.23 8.50
C PHE A 40 -0.65 -6.72 8.94
N LYS A 41 -1.55 -7.64 9.25
CA LYS A 41 -2.93 -7.32 9.66
C LYS A 41 -3.03 -6.40 10.87
N ASN A 42 -2.06 -6.48 11.80
CA ASN A 42 -2.02 -5.61 12.96
C ASN A 42 -1.74 -4.15 12.62
N LEU A 43 -1.03 -3.88 11.52
CA LEU A 43 -0.83 -2.51 11.03
C LEU A 43 -2.13 -1.95 10.44
N TRP A 44 -2.89 -2.78 9.73
CA TRP A 44 -4.20 -2.39 9.22
C TRP A 44 -5.20 -2.09 10.33
N ALA A 45 -5.14 -2.81 11.45
CA ALA A 45 -5.94 -2.49 12.64
C ALA A 45 -5.57 -1.14 13.26
N GLN A 46 -4.31 -0.75 13.20
CA GLN A 46 -3.85 0.56 13.72
C GLN A 46 -4.32 1.75 12.87
N ILE A 47 -4.60 1.52 11.59
CA ILE A 47 -5.04 2.57 10.65
C ILE A 47 -6.54 2.56 10.40
N GLU A 48 -7.31 1.86 11.20
CA GLU A 48 -8.77 1.86 11.14
C GLU A 48 -9.31 3.29 11.23
N GLY A 49 -10.21 3.64 10.34
CA GLY A 49 -10.75 5.00 10.21
C GLY A 49 -9.92 5.94 9.34
N ALA A 50 -8.84 5.48 8.71
CA ALA A 50 -8.19 6.24 7.63
C ALA A 50 -9.09 6.30 6.40
N ASP A 51 -9.16 7.46 5.75
CA ASP A 51 -9.89 7.65 4.50
C ASP A 51 -9.07 7.13 3.30
N ILE A 52 -7.75 7.32 3.37
CA ILE A 52 -6.80 6.92 2.33
C ILE A 52 -5.63 6.17 2.95
N VAL A 53 -5.25 5.05 2.34
CA VAL A 53 -4.00 4.34 2.65
C VAL A 53 -3.11 4.35 1.42
N ALA A 54 -1.95 5.02 1.52
CA ALA A 54 -0.94 5.02 0.49
C ALA A 54 0.02 3.84 0.70
N VAL A 55 0.30 3.09 -0.37
CA VAL A 55 1.16 1.90 -0.35
C VAL A 55 2.25 2.01 -1.42
N PRO A 56 3.33 2.76 -1.16
CA PRO A 56 4.49 2.74 -2.02
C PRO A 56 5.22 1.40 -1.91
N SER A 57 5.57 0.81 -3.04
CA SER A 57 6.09 -0.55 -3.09
C SER A 57 7.18 -0.75 -4.14
N TRP A 58 8.02 -1.72 -3.84
CA TRP A 58 8.82 -2.47 -4.79
C TRP A 58 8.44 -3.95 -4.61
N TRP A 59 7.30 -4.32 -5.21
CA TRP A 59 6.68 -5.62 -4.97
C TRP A 59 7.09 -6.62 -6.04
N GLY A 60 7.75 -7.69 -5.64
CA GLY A 60 8.25 -8.69 -6.59
C GLY A 60 7.15 -9.38 -7.41
N GLY A 61 7.38 -9.52 -8.70
CA GLY A 61 6.44 -10.05 -9.68
C GLY A 61 5.92 -11.46 -9.37
N LEU A 62 6.71 -12.30 -8.70
CA LEU A 62 6.28 -13.62 -8.26
C LEU A 62 5.09 -13.59 -7.27
N ARG A 63 4.80 -12.43 -6.70
CA ARG A 63 3.72 -12.22 -5.73
C ARG A 63 2.69 -11.20 -6.20
N THR A 64 2.57 -11.02 -7.51
CA THR A 64 1.60 -10.10 -8.14
C THR A 64 0.19 -10.33 -7.64
N GLU A 65 -0.28 -11.58 -7.58
CA GLU A 65 -1.61 -11.90 -7.10
C GLU A 65 -1.82 -11.58 -5.60
N HIS A 66 -0.76 -11.69 -4.79
CA HIS A 66 -0.84 -11.25 -3.38
C HIS A 66 -1.04 -9.73 -3.29
N PHE A 67 -0.32 -8.96 -4.09
CA PHE A 67 -0.45 -7.50 -4.11
C PHE A 67 -1.85 -7.05 -4.53
N LYS A 68 -2.37 -7.64 -5.60
CA LYS A 68 -3.74 -7.38 -6.09
C LYS A 68 -4.78 -7.74 -5.04
N SER A 69 -4.72 -8.94 -4.50
CA SER A 69 -5.70 -9.45 -3.53
C SER A 69 -5.66 -8.65 -2.22
N LEU A 70 -4.47 -8.35 -1.70
CA LEU A 70 -4.32 -7.62 -0.44
C LEU A 70 -4.81 -6.18 -0.57
N THR A 71 -4.41 -5.47 -1.62
CA THR A 71 -4.85 -4.07 -1.81
C THR A 71 -6.36 -3.96 -1.95
N GLN A 72 -6.99 -4.89 -2.65
CA GLN A 72 -8.44 -4.92 -2.84
C GLN A 72 -9.18 -5.31 -1.56
N THR A 73 -8.79 -6.43 -0.93
CA THR A 73 -9.45 -6.93 0.28
C THR A 73 -9.36 -5.94 1.43
N LEU A 74 -8.18 -5.34 1.62
CA LEU A 74 -7.97 -4.42 2.73
C LEU A 74 -8.68 -3.07 2.52
N ALA A 75 -8.84 -2.61 1.28
CA ALA A 75 -9.70 -1.47 0.96
C ALA A 75 -11.16 -1.71 1.39
N ILE A 76 -11.68 -2.90 1.08
CA ILE A 76 -13.04 -3.30 1.46
C ILE A 76 -13.16 -3.42 2.99
N MET A 77 -12.22 -4.12 3.63
CA MET A 77 -12.26 -4.39 5.07
C MET A 77 -12.15 -3.12 5.90
N ASN A 78 -11.26 -2.20 5.53
CA ASN A 78 -11.06 -0.93 6.23
C ASN A 78 -11.95 0.20 5.71
N GLN A 79 -12.77 -0.05 4.69
CA GLN A 79 -13.67 0.91 4.08
C GLN A 79 -12.98 2.22 3.66
N CYS A 80 -11.79 2.10 3.08
CA CYS A 80 -10.93 3.21 2.68
C CYS A 80 -10.49 3.11 1.22
N TYR A 81 -9.97 4.20 0.69
CA TYR A 81 -9.22 4.15 -0.57
C TYR A 81 -7.83 3.58 -0.32
N VAL A 82 -7.38 2.67 -1.18
CA VAL A 82 -5.98 2.21 -1.21
C VAL A 82 -5.33 2.73 -2.49
N ILE A 83 -4.31 3.57 -2.34
CA ILE A 83 -3.52 4.09 -3.46
C ILE A 83 -2.19 3.34 -3.44
N ALA A 84 -2.07 2.36 -4.33
CA ALA A 84 -0.89 1.51 -4.43
C ALA A 84 0.01 1.96 -5.58
N SER A 85 1.27 2.22 -5.28
CA SER A 85 2.31 2.54 -6.27
C SER A 85 3.37 1.47 -6.24
N ASP A 86 3.61 0.80 -7.36
CA ASP A 86 4.63 -0.23 -7.52
C ASP A 86 5.62 0.15 -8.62
N SER A 87 6.81 -0.40 -8.56
CA SER A 87 7.84 -0.20 -9.58
C SER A 87 7.43 -0.80 -10.93
N LEU A 88 7.83 -0.15 -12.02
CA LEU A 88 7.69 -0.67 -13.38
C LEU A 88 8.88 -1.55 -13.82
N ASN A 89 9.82 -1.84 -12.92
CA ASN A 89 10.92 -2.75 -13.22
C ASN A 89 10.41 -4.16 -13.58
N ASP A 90 11.16 -4.87 -14.40
CA ASP A 90 10.74 -6.17 -14.95
C ASP A 90 10.54 -7.27 -13.91
N ASP A 91 11.20 -7.15 -12.78
CA ASP A 91 11.08 -8.07 -11.64
C ASP A 91 9.92 -7.70 -10.68
N CYS A 92 9.22 -6.59 -10.94
CA CYS A 92 8.13 -6.11 -10.09
C CYS A 92 6.73 -6.49 -10.62
N SER A 93 5.72 -6.32 -9.78
CA SER A 93 4.34 -6.68 -10.10
C SER A 93 3.70 -5.77 -11.14
N LYS A 94 4.15 -4.52 -11.22
CA LYS A 94 3.63 -3.47 -12.11
C LYS A 94 2.13 -3.19 -11.92
N MET A 95 1.62 -3.44 -10.68
CA MET A 95 0.20 -3.37 -10.36
C MET A 95 -0.19 -2.10 -9.62
N SER A 96 0.46 -0.98 -9.95
CA SER A 96 0.01 0.33 -9.44
C SER A 96 -1.47 0.57 -9.76
N GLY A 97 -2.16 1.21 -8.85
CA GLY A 97 -3.58 1.49 -9.03
C GLY A 97 -4.25 2.05 -7.80
N ILE A 98 -5.53 2.36 -7.96
CA ILE A 98 -6.41 2.86 -6.91
C ILE A 98 -7.52 1.84 -6.71
N VAL A 99 -7.77 1.50 -5.45
CA VAL A 99 -8.90 0.66 -5.04
C VAL A 99 -9.82 1.52 -4.17
N ASN A 100 -11.09 1.58 -4.53
CA ASN A 100 -12.07 2.30 -3.73
C ASN A 100 -12.64 1.41 -2.58
N PRO A 101 -13.39 2.00 -1.62
CA PRO A 101 -13.93 1.24 -0.48
C PRO A 101 -14.87 0.09 -0.85
N LYS A 102 -15.41 0.08 -2.08
CA LYS A 102 -16.25 -1.01 -2.59
C LYS A 102 -15.44 -2.14 -3.23
N GLY A 103 -14.11 -1.98 -3.32
CA GLY A 103 -13.22 -2.94 -3.95
C GLY A 103 -13.11 -2.80 -5.47
N GLU A 104 -13.66 -1.75 -6.06
CA GLU A 104 -13.47 -1.45 -7.48
C GLU A 104 -12.04 -0.98 -7.72
N VAL A 105 -11.38 -1.57 -8.71
CA VAL A 105 -9.95 -1.38 -8.96
C VAL A 105 -9.73 -0.67 -10.28
N THR A 106 -8.98 0.43 -10.24
CA THR A 106 -8.47 1.11 -11.42
C THR A 106 -6.95 0.98 -11.46
N ARG A 107 -6.40 0.38 -12.52
CA ARG A 107 -4.97 0.21 -12.73
C ARG A 107 -4.48 1.18 -13.81
N ASN A 108 -3.27 1.69 -13.62
CA ASN A 108 -2.68 2.62 -14.60
C ASN A 108 -1.98 1.92 -15.79
N GLY A 109 -1.75 0.60 -15.71
CA GLY A 109 -0.93 -0.10 -16.69
C GLY A 109 0.48 0.50 -16.71
N ASP A 110 0.95 0.92 -17.90
CA ASP A 110 2.27 1.54 -18.08
C ASP A 110 2.27 3.07 -17.95
N ARG A 111 1.21 3.67 -17.42
CA ARG A 111 1.12 5.13 -17.22
C ARG A 111 1.83 5.55 -15.94
N GLU A 112 2.50 6.68 -15.96
CA GLU A 112 3.16 7.27 -14.79
C GLU A 112 2.15 7.88 -13.80
N LEU A 113 0.99 8.34 -14.31
CA LEU A 113 -0.05 8.99 -13.53
C LEU A 113 -1.39 8.29 -13.72
N LEU A 114 -2.11 8.11 -12.62
CA LEU A 114 -3.48 7.63 -12.58
C LEU A 114 -4.36 8.63 -11.83
N GLU A 115 -5.39 9.10 -12.49
CA GLU A 115 -6.42 9.94 -11.90
C GLU A 115 -7.77 9.22 -11.93
N ILE A 116 -8.56 9.41 -10.90
CA ILE A 116 -9.95 8.96 -10.83
C ILE A 116 -10.87 10.14 -10.59
N PRO A 117 -12.05 10.17 -11.18
CA PRO A 117 -12.99 11.25 -10.98
C PRO A 117 -13.51 11.33 -9.55
#